data_d737fea8ee4dfe61c4e0d5a449269095
#
_entry.id   d737fea8ee4dfe61c4e0d5a449269095
#
_cell.length_a   1.000
_cell.length_b   1.000
_cell.length_c   1.000
_cell.angle_alpha   90.00
_cell.angle_beta   90.00
_cell.angle_gamma   90.00
#
_symmetry.space_group_name_H-M   'P 1'
#
loop_
_entity.id
_entity.type
_entity.pdbx_description
1 polymer ?
#
loop_
_entity_poly.entity_id
_entity_poly.type
_entity_poly.pdbx_seq_one_letter_code
_entity_poly.pdbx_strand_id
1 'polypeptide(L)'
;CIRDSLKGDWLIKLPSAFTSRQAMAIGTAGYTSMLCVMALERGGVTPDKGPILVTGAAGGVGSVAIAILAKLGYTVEASTGRASEEDYLKGLGASAIVDRNELSEKGRPVGRERWAGAVDAVGSHTLANVLAQTKYGGAVAACGLAQGGDLPATVYPFILRGVSLLGIDSVMAPKAVREEAWARLAQDLDIAKLEAMVVDMPLSGAASAAADILKGQIRGRIVVDVNA
;
A
#
# COMPACT_ATOMS: atom_id res chain seq x y z
N CYS A 1 -8.34 20.67 10.15
CA CYS A 1 -9.47 21.13 11.01
C CYS A 1 -9.36 20.51 12.40
N ILE A 2 -9.47 21.31 13.46
CA ILE A 2 -9.55 20.83 14.85
C ILE A 2 -10.95 20.25 15.12
N ARG A 3 -11.96 20.74 14.46
CA ARG A 3 -13.35 20.26 14.49
C ARG A 3 -13.94 20.31 13.09
N ASP A 4 -14.81 19.35 12.80
CA ASP A 4 -15.51 19.27 11.52
C ASP A 4 -16.96 18.83 11.74
N SER A 5 -17.82 19.02 10.73
CA SER A 5 -19.20 18.56 10.70
C SER A 5 -19.45 17.81 9.41
N LEU A 6 -19.75 16.53 9.53
CA LEU A 6 -19.95 15.62 8.41
C LEU A 6 -21.34 14.97 8.50
N LYS A 7 -21.86 14.52 7.35
CA LYS A 7 -23.08 13.71 7.33
C LYS A 7 -22.82 12.39 8.05
N GLY A 8 -23.69 11.97 8.97
CA GLY A 8 -23.55 10.76 9.74
C GLY A 8 -23.40 9.50 8.88
N ASP A 9 -24.07 9.46 7.72
CA ASP A 9 -23.98 8.33 6.78
C ASP A 9 -22.59 8.14 6.17
N TRP A 10 -21.74 9.15 6.23
CA TRP A 10 -20.36 9.08 5.76
C TRP A 10 -19.41 8.51 6.81
N LEU A 11 -19.86 8.43 8.05
CA LEU A 11 -19.04 7.98 9.17
C LEU A 11 -19.09 6.46 9.32
N ILE A 12 -17.97 5.91 9.75
CA ILE A 12 -17.84 4.52 10.17
C ILE A 12 -17.48 4.53 11.65
N LYS A 13 -18.15 3.69 12.43
CA LYS A 13 -17.82 3.52 13.84
C LYS A 13 -16.39 2.98 13.96
N LEU A 14 -15.57 3.66 14.74
CA LEU A 14 -14.21 3.20 15.02
C LEU A 14 -14.26 1.83 15.71
N PRO A 15 -13.57 0.80 15.17
CA PRO A 15 -13.44 -0.48 15.86
C PRO A 15 -12.79 -0.30 17.23
N SER A 16 -13.27 -1.03 18.24
CA SER A 16 -12.76 -0.95 19.62
C SER A 16 -11.29 -1.37 19.77
N ALA A 17 -10.73 -2.03 18.78
CA ALA A 17 -9.32 -2.41 18.72
C ALA A 17 -8.38 -1.19 18.54
N PHE A 18 -8.89 -0.03 18.14
CA PHE A 18 -8.09 1.14 17.83
C PHE A 18 -8.41 2.34 18.71
N THR A 19 -7.38 3.05 19.14
CA THR A 19 -7.51 4.41 19.69
C THR A 19 -7.71 5.42 18.56
N SER A 20 -8.14 6.64 18.88
CA SER A 20 -8.26 7.73 17.91
C SER A 20 -6.90 8.04 17.23
N ARG A 21 -5.79 7.99 18.00
CA ARG A 21 -4.44 8.18 17.46
C ARG A 21 -4.08 7.08 16.47
N GLN A 22 -4.38 5.83 16.76
CA GLN A 22 -4.15 4.71 15.84
C GLN A 22 -5.02 4.80 14.58
N ALA A 23 -6.26 5.26 14.71
CA ALA A 23 -7.11 5.53 13.55
C ALA A 23 -6.50 6.60 12.64
N MET A 24 -5.91 7.65 13.21
CA MET A 24 -5.18 8.67 12.43
C MET A 24 -3.88 8.13 11.83
N ALA A 25 -3.18 7.25 12.54
CA ALA A 25 -2.00 6.54 12.01
C ALA A 25 -2.35 5.68 10.80
N ILE A 26 -3.43 4.90 10.87
CA ILE A 26 -3.97 4.15 9.73
C ILE A 26 -4.33 5.12 8.61
N GLY A 27 -5.21 6.06 8.87
CA GLY A 27 -5.65 7.07 7.92
C GLY A 27 -6.09 6.49 6.57
N THR A 28 -6.10 7.33 5.55
CA THR A 28 -6.39 6.90 4.18
C THR A 28 -5.39 5.85 3.68
N ALA A 29 -4.11 5.97 4.03
CA ALA A 29 -3.07 5.07 3.54
C ALA A 29 -3.28 3.62 4.02
N GLY A 30 -3.50 3.41 5.32
CA GLY A 30 -3.73 2.06 5.86
C GLY A 30 -5.07 1.47 5.39
N TYR A 31 -6.09 2.29 5.29
CA TYR A 31 -7.37 1.89 4.71
C TYR A 31 -7.21 1.45 3.24
N THR A 32 -6.48 2.22 2.42
CA THR A 32 -6.18 1.86 1.03
C THR A 32 -5.39 0.56 0.94
N SER A 33 -4.42 0.35 1.85
CA SER A 33 -3.66 -0.90 1.91
C SER A 33 -4.57 -2.11 2.13
N MET A 34 -5.55 -2.00 3.02
CA MET A 34 -6.52 -3.08 3.25
C MET A 34 -7.41 -3.32 2.03
N LEU A 35 -7.85 -2.26 1.35
CA LEU A 35 -8.60 -2.42 0.10
C LEU A 35 -7.78 -3.15 -0.98
N CYS A 36 -6.47 -2.86 -1.08
CA CYS A 36 -5.57 -3.58 -1.98
C CYS A 36 -5.52 -5.08 -1.64
N VAL A 37 -5.34 -5.42 -0.36
CA VAL A 37 -5.29 -6.81 0.11
C VAL A 37 -6.59 -7.53 -0.21
N MET A 38 -7.74 -6.94 0.14
CA MET A 38 -9.06 -7.50 -0.17
C MET A 38 -9.28 -7.71 -1.68
N ALA A 39 -8.81 -6.79 -2.50
CA ALA A 39 -8.90 -6.93 -3.96
C ALA A 39 -8.02 -8.06 -4.50
N LEU A 40 -6.79 -8.22 -3.99
CA LEU A 40 -5.92 -9.34 -4.35
C LEU A 40 -6.53 -10.69 -3.96
N GLU A 41 -7.08 -10.82 -2.75
CA GLU A 41 -7.77 -12.03 -2.29
C GLU A 41 -8.97 -12.38 -3.18
N ARG A 42 -9.81 -11.38 -3.49
CA ARG A 42 -10.95 -11.55 -4.44
C ARG A 42 -10.49 -11.87 -5.85
N GLY A 43 -9.32 -11.38 -6.25
CA GLY A 43 -8.63 -11.74 -7.50
C GLY A 43 -8.01 -13.13 -7.47
N GLY A 44 -8.21 -13.89 -6.40
CA GLY A 44 -7.72 -15.27 -6.26
C GLY A 44 -6.23 -15.37 -5.91
N VAL A 45 -5.59 -14.31 -5.46
CA VAL A 45 -4.19 -14.34 -5.00
C VAL A 45 -4.15 -14.89 -3.57
N THR A 46 -3.45 -16.01 -3.39
CA THR A 46 -3.30 -16.70 -2.10
C THR A 46 -1.81 -16.88 -1.74
N PRO A 47 -1.46 -17.07 -0.45
CA PRO A 47 -0.05 -17.15 -0.01
C PRO A 47 0.78 -18.24 -0.71
N ASP A 48 0.17 -19.34 -1.12
CA ASP A 48 0.82 -20.47 -1.79
C ASP A 48 1.17 -20.22 -3.27
N LYS A 49 0.59 -19.18 -3.90
CA LYS A 49 0.85 -18.84 -5.31
C LYS A 49 2.20 -18.16 -5.55
N GLY A 50 2.81 -17.63 -4.51
CA GLY A 50 4.13 -17.01 -4.57
C GLY A 50 4.19 -15.62 -3.94
N PRO A 51 5.31 -14.91 -4.07
CA PRO A 51 5.51 -13.64 -3.42
C PRO A 51 4.60 -12.53 -3.98
N ILE A 52 4.30 -11.57 -3.13
CA ILE A 52 3.60 -10.32 -3.47
C ILE A 52 4.62 -9.20 -3.47
N LEU A 53 4.65 -8.41 -4.54
CA LEU A 53 5.44 -7.19 -4.59
C LEU A 53 4.66 -6.03 -4.00
N VAL A 54 5.32 -5.21 -3.19
CA VAL A 54 4.80 -3.91 -2.73
C VAL A 54 5.71 -2.81 -3.25
N THR A 55 5.22 -1.95 -4.14
CA THR A 55 5.96 -0.78 -4.63
C THR A 55 5.72 0.43 -3.74
N GLY A 56 6.64 1.39 -3.74
CA GLY A 56 6.56 2.51 -2.80
C GLY A 56 6.57 2.05 -1.34
N ALA A 57 7.30 0.97 -1.07
CA ALA A 57 7.25 0.16 0.14
C ALA A 57 7.45 0.94 1.45
N ALA A 58 8.35 1.93 1.47
CA ALA A 58 8.63 2.73 2.66
C ALA A 58 7.61 3.89 2.88
N GLY A 59 6.65 4.08 1.98
CA GLY A 59 5.56 5.05 2.14
C GLY A 59 4.43 4.53 3.03
N GLY A 60 3.44 5.38 3.28
CA GLY A 60 2.33 5.04 4.18
C GLY A 60 1.51 3.82 3.73
N VAL A 61 1.14 3.74 2.45
CA VAL A 61 0.42 2.58 1.90
C VAL A 61 1.32 1.34 1.91
N GLY A 62 2.54 1.44 1.38
CA GLY A 62 3.45 0.31 1.27
C GLY A 62 3.78 -0.32 2.63
N SER A 63 4.10 0.49 3.64
CA SER A 63 4.43 0.01 4.99
C SER A 63 3.28 -0.77 5.62
N VAL A 64 2.06 -0.25 5.55
CA VAL A 64 0.88 -0.94 6.10
C VAL A 64 0.54 -2.20 5.29
N ALA A 65 0.64 -2.15 3.96
CA ALA A 65 0.40 -3.31 3.10
C ALA A 65 1.36 -4.46 3.43
N ILE A 66 2.66 -4.18 3.63
CA ILE A 66 3.66 -5.17 4.03
C ILE A 66 3.26 -5.82 5.36
N ALA A 67 2.91 -5.01 6.37
CA ALA A 67 2.56 -5.50 7.69
C ALA A 67 1.33 -6.42 7.66
N ILE A 68 0.29 -6.06 6.90
CA ILE A 68 -0.92 -6.85 6.75
C ILE A 68 -0.63 -8.15 5.98
N LEU A 69 -0.02 -8.06 4.82
CA LEU A 69 0.28 -9.22 3.98
C LEU A 69 1.17 -10.24 4.71
N ALA A 70 2.20 -9.78 5.42
CA ALA A 70 3.07 -10.64 6.22
C ALA A 70 2.29 -11.36 7.34
N LYS A 71 1.38 -10.66 8.04
CA LYS A 71 0.52 -11.26 9.08
C LYS A 71 -0.43 -12.30 8.51
N LEU A 72 -0.91 -12.10 7.28
CA LEU A 72 -1.76 -13.04 6.55
C LEU A 72 -1.00 -14.23 5.93
N GLY A 73 0.33 -14.32 6.15
CA GLY A 73 1.16 -15.43 5.69
C GLY A 73 1.67 -15.30 4.25
N TYR A 74 1.54 -14.15 3.61
CA TYR A 74 2.14 -13.92 2.30
C TYR A 74 3.64 -13.69 2.42
N THR A 75 4.40 -14.20 1.47
CA THR A 75 5.79 -13.79 1.23
C THR A 75 5.78 -12.44 0.54
N VAL A 76 6.40 -11.42 1.14
CA VAL A 76 6.35 -10.05 0.65
C VAL A 76 7.71 -9.57 0.18
N GLU A 77 7.81 -9.11 -1.05
CA GLU A 77 8.98 -8.41 -1.58
C GLU A 77 8.68 -6.90 -1.62
N ALA A 78 9.58 -6.09 -1.06
CA ALA A 78 9.40 -4.65 -0.91
C ALA A 78 10.28 -3.86 -1.89
N SER A 79 9.66 -3.10 -2.81
CA SER A 79 10.41 -2.26 -3.75
C SER A 79 10.62 -0.86 -3.19
N THR A 80 11.90 -0.48 -3.04
CA THR A 80 12.33 0.84 -2.56
C THR A 80 13.56 1.33 -3.30
N GLY A 81 13.71 2.65 -3.41
CA GLY A 81 14.96 3.27 -3.90
C GLY A 81 15.90 3.71 -2.79
N ARG A 82 15.56 3.41 -1.52
CA ARG A 82 16.35 3.78 -0.34
C ARG A 82 16.84 2.52 0.35
N ALA A 83 18.11 2.14 0.10
CA ALA A 83 18.72 0.97 0.74
C ALA A 83 18.71 1.08 2.28
N SER A 84 18.76 2.30 2.82
CA SER A 84 18.69 2.55 4.26
C SER A 84 17.37 2.12 4.92
N GLU A 85 16.33 1.83 4.14
CA GLU A 85 15.04 1.39 4.65
C GLU A 85 14.92 -0.14 4.77
N GLU A 86 15.96 -0.90 4.43
CA GLU A 86 15.93 -2.37 4.42
C GLU A 86 15.52 -2.96 5.77
N ASP A 87 16.19 -2.57 6.86
CA ASP A 87 15.91 -3.09 8.20
C ASP A 87 14.47 -2.75 8.65
N TYR A 88 14.02 -1.53 8.34
CA TYR A 88 12.65 -1.11 8.62
C TYR A 88 11.64 -1.99 7.86
N LEU A 89 11.82 -2.19 6.57
CA LEU A 89 10.91 -2.98 5.74
C LEU A 89 10.90 -4.46 6.15
N LYS A 90 12.07 -5.01 6.49
CA LYS A 90 12.18 -6.37 7.04
C LYS A 90 11.50 -6.48 8.40
N GLY A 91 11.63 -5.47 9.27
CA GLY A 91 10.92 -5.38 10.55
C GLY A 91 9.39 -5.39 10.38
N LEU A 92 8.86 -4.82 9.30
CA LEU A 92 7.45 -4.89 8.96
C LEU A 92 7.02 -6.27 8.44
N GLY A 93 7.95 -7.08 7.95
CA GLY A 93 7.71 -8.43 7.46
C GLY A 93 8.05 -8.65 5.99
N ALA A 94 8.77 -7.73 5.34
CA ALA A 94 9.31 -8.00 4.01
C ALA A 94 10.37 -9.10 4.06
N SER A 95 10.28 -10.07 3.15
CA SER A 95 11.23 -11.17 3.01
C SER A 95 12.44 -10.80 2.17
N ALA A 96 12.27 -9.87 1.24
CA ALA A 96 13.32 -9.40 0.34
C ALA A 96 13.08 -7.95 -0.09
N ILE A 97 14.18 -7.30 -0.49
CA ILE A 97 14.15 -5.94 -1.05
C ILE A 97 14.40 -6.02 -2.57
N VAL A 98 13.62 -5.27 -3.32
CA VAL A 98 13.76 -5.08 -4.77
C VAL A 98 14.19 -3.64 -5.01
N ASP A 99 15.29 -3.42 -5.71
CA ASP A 99 15.68 -2.07 -6.10
C ASP A 99 14.64 -1.50 -7.06
N ARG A 100 14.07 -0.33 -6.73
CA ARG A 100 13.08 0.33 -7.59
C ARG A 100 13.60 0.60 -9.00
N ASN A 101 14.92 0.77 -9.17
CA ASN A 101 15.53 1.02 -10.47
C ASN A 101 15.35 -0.15 -11.44
N GLU A 102 15.14 -1.38 -10.94
CA GLU A 102 14.77 -2.52 -11.79
C GLU A 102 13.43 -2.33 -12.52
N LEU A 103 12.57 -1.46 -11.99
CA LEU A 103 11.18 -1.30 -12.44
C LEU A 103 10.86 0.10 -12.99
N SER A 104 11.72 1.10 -12.77
CA SER A 104 11.39 2.51 -13.03
C SER A 104 11.52 2.94 -14.49
N GLU A 105 12.21 2.15 -15.31
CA GLU A 105 12.46 2.47 -16.72
C GLU A 105 11.62 1.59 -17.65
N LYS A 106 11.58 1.95 -18.93
CA LYS A 106 10.88 1.17 -19.96
C LYS A 106 11.43 -0.25 -20.04
N GLY A 107 10.60 -1.23 -19.70
CA GLY A 107 10.92 -2.64 -19.72
C GLY A 107 10.38 -3.39 -20.94
N ARG A 108 10.44 -4.72 -20.88
CA ARG A 108 9.89 -5.60 -21.91
C ARG A 108 8.37 -5.71 -21.76
N PRO A 109 7.62 -5.89 -22.87
CA PRO A 109 6.16 -6.09 -22.83
C PRO A 109 5.72 -7.28 -21.96
N VAL A 110 6.55 -8.33 -21.91
CA VAL A 110 6.40 -9.51 -21.02
C VAL A 110 7.80 -9.89 -20.53
N GLY A 111 7.95 -10.05 -19.23
CA GLY A 111 9.18 -10.47 -18.55
C GLY A 111 9.09 -11.89 -17.97
N ARG A 112 10.12 -12.28 -17.20
CA ARG A 112 10.09 -13.49 -16.38
C ARG A 112 9.01 -13.33 -15.30
N GLU A 113 8.23 -14.36 -15.07
CA GLU A 113 7.25 -14.40 -13.98
C GLU A 113 7.94 -14.40 -12.62
N ARG A 114 7.57 -13.46 -11.74
CA ARG A 114 8.14 -13.30 -10.40
C ARG A 114 7.08 -13.36 -9.32
N TRP A 115 6.03 -12.54 -9.42
CA TRP A 115 5.08 -12.28 -8.34
C TRP A 115 3.70 -12.85 -8.64
N ALA A 116 3.06 -13.45 -7.63
CA ALA A 116 1.67 -13.86 -7.72
C ALA A 116 0.71 -12.66 -7.76
N GLY A 117 1.13 -11.54 -7.20
CA GLY A 117 0.41 -10.28 -7.23
C GLY A 117 1.26 -9.12 -6.78
N ALA A 118 0.67 -7.92 -6.79
CA ALA A 118 1.34 -6.73 -6.29
C ALA A 118 0.35 -5.70 -5.73
N VAL A 119 0.86 -4.88 -4.78
CA VAL A 119 0.26 -3.61 -4.38
C VAL A 119 1.11 -2.50 -4.97
N ASP A 120 0.55 -1.72 -5.89
CA ASP A 120 1.27 -0.64 -6.56
C ASP A 120 0.76 0.74 -6.15
N ALA A 121 1.68 1.54 -5.59
CA ALA A 121 1.46 2.94 -5.23
C ALA A 121 2.28 3.91 -6.11
N VAL A 122 2.93 3.42 -7.16
CA VAL A 122 3.92 4.16 -7.94
C VAL A 122 3.43 4.54 -9.34
N GLY A 123 2.76 3.63 -10.04
CA GLY A 123 2.23 3.89 -11.38
C GLY A 123 3.30 3.87 -12.48
N SER A 124 2.96 4.43 -13.64
CA SER A 124 3.81 4.62 -14.81
C SER A 124 4.62 3.38 -15.22
N HIS A 125 5.89 3.51 -15.55
CA HIS A 125 6.77 2.40 -15.94
C HIS A 125 6.89 1.33 -14.87
N THR A 126 6.87 1.70 -13.59
CA THR A 126 6.90 0.73 -12.48
C THR A 126 5.70 -0.21 -12.56
N LEU A 127 4.49 0.32 -12.69
CA LEU A 127 3.28 -0.50 -12.83
C LEU A 127 3.32 -1.37 -14.10
N ALA A 128 3.78 -0.81 -15.23
CA ALA A 128 3.92 -1.56 -16.48
C ALA A 128 4.87 -2.76 -16.33
N ASN A 129 6.02 -2.57 -15.67
CA ASN A 129 6.98 -3.64 -15.42
C ASN A 129 6.49 -4.68 -14.41
N VAL A 130 5.71 -4.25 -13.40
CA VAL A 130 5.04 -5.17 -12.46
C VAL A 130 4.07 -6.07 -13.20
N LEU A 131 3.19 -5.51 -14.02
CA LEU A 131 2.26 -6.27 -14.85
C LEU A 131 2.98 -7.27 -15.76
N ALA A 132 4.07 -6.83 -16.42
CA ALA A 132 4.87 -7.67 -17.32
C ALA A 132 5.56 -8.85 -16.62
N GLN A 133 5.75 -8.79 -15.30
CA GLN A 133 6.43 -9.81 -14.49
C GLN A 133 5.49 -10.55 -13.53
N THR A 134 4.20 -10.23 -13.55
CA THR A 134 3.18 -10.94 -12.77
C THR A 134 2.97 -12.33 -13.37
N LYS A 135 2.84 -13.33 -12.49
CA LYS A 135 2.61 -14.74 -12.85
C LYS A 135 1.26 -14.93 -13.52
N TYR A 136 1.12 -16.07 -14.20
CA TYR A 136 -0.13 -16.50 -14.81
C TYR A 136 -1.28 -16.47 -13.79
N GLY A 137 -2.40 -15.83 -14.14
CA GLY A 137 -3.58 -15.68 -13.30
C GLY A 137 -3.39 -14.78 -12.07
N GLY A 138 -2.27 -14.02 -12.00
CA GLY A 138 -2.01 -13.09 -10.91
C GLY A 138 -2.78 -11.78 -11.03
N ALA A 139 -2.71 -10.95 -9.99
CA ALA A 139 -3.43 -9.67 -9.93
C ALA A 139 -2.56 -8.54 -9.35
N VAL A 140 -2.75 -7.33 -9.85
CA VAL A 140 -2.06 -6.12 -9.39
C VAL A 140 -3.08 -5.10 -8.93
N ALA A 141 -3.05 -4.74 -7.64
CA ALA A 141 -3.87 -3.70 -7.05
C ALA A 141 -3.16 -2.34 -7.18
N ALA A 142 -3.67 -1.47 -8.05
CA ALA A 142 -3.10 -0.14 -8.30
C ALA A 142 -3.87 0.93 -7.53
N CYS A 143 -3.16 1.67 -6.66
CA CYS A 143 -3.75 2.66 -5.76
C CYS A 143 -3.01 4.00 -5.74
N GLY A 144 -1.92 4.16 -6.49
CA GLY A 144 -1.14 5.39 -6.48
C GLY A 144 -0.42 5.69 -7.78
N LEU A 145 0.17 6.88 -7.86
CA LEU A 145 0.79 7.43 -9.07
C LEU A 145 2.06 8.26 -8.75
N ALA A 146 2.87 7.80 -7.79
CA ALA A 146 4.04 8.56 -7.33
C ALA A 146 5.09 8.82 -8.42
N GLN A 147 5.22 7.94 -9.42
CA GLN A 147 6.06 8.14 -10.60
C GLN A 147 5.29 8.86 -11.72
N GLY A 148 4.01 8.57 -11.91
CA GLY A 148 3.17 9.15 -12.96
C GLY A 148 1.82 8.46 -13.07
N GLY A 149 0.86 9.16 -13.67
CA GLY A 149 -0.51 8.66 -13.89
C GLY A 149 -0.71 7.92 -15.21
N ASP A 150 0.31 7.87 -16.07
CA ASP A 150 0.32 7.12 -17.31
C ASP A 150 0.52 5.62 -17.06
N LEU A 151 0.12 4.79 -18.02
CA LEU A 151 0.35 3.35 -18.00
C LEU A 151 0.94 2.91 -19.35
N PRO A 152 2.26 2.96 -19.51
CA PRO A 152 2.94 2.58 -20.76
C PRO A 152 3.10 1.05 -20.88
N ALA A 153 2.01 0.31 -20.68
CA ALA A 153 1.94 -1.14 -20.76
C ALA A 153 1.40 -1.62 -22.10
N THR A 154 1.55 -2.91 -22.37
CA THR A 154 0.90 -3.59 -23.51
C THR A 154 -0.19 -4.52 -23.00
N VAL A 155 -1.03 -5.02 -23.89
CA VAL A 155 -2.08 -5.99 -23.54
C VAL A 155 -1.55 -7.42 -23.29
N TYR A 156 -0.28 -7.70 -23.59
CA TYR A 156 0.29 -9.04 -23.50
C TYR A 156 0.17 -9.70 -22.11
N PRO A 157 0.44 -9.04 -20.97
CA PRO A 157 0.24 -9.67 -19.66
C PRO A 157 -1.21 -10.14 -19.46
N PHE A 158 -2.18 -9.39 -19.96
CA PHE A 158 -3.59 -9.69 -19.82
C PHE A 158 -4.01 -10.88 -20.69
N ILE A 159 -3.69 -10.87 -21.98
CA ILE A 159 -4.15 -11.90 -22.92
C ILE A 159 -3.33 -13.19 -22.86
N LEU A 160 -2.02 -13.12 -22.51
CA LEU A 160 -1.15 -14.30 -22.50
C LEU A 160 -1.08 -14.97 -21.12
N ARG A 161 -1.32 -14.22 -20.04
CA ARG A 161 -1.18 -14.70 -18.66
C ARG A 161 -2.44 -14.52 -17.81
N GLY A 162 -3.50 -13.92 -18.35
CA GLY A 162 -4.72 -13.64 -17.59
C GLY A 162 -4.47 -12.75 -16.37
N VAL A 163 -3.44 -11.87 -16.41
CA VAL A 163 -3.16 -10.93 -15.32
C VAL A 163 -4.31 -9.96 -15.19
N SER A 164 -4.71 -9.66 -13.96
CA SER A 164 -5.73 -8.66 -13.64
C SER A 164 -5.11 -7.38 -13.11
N LEU A 165 -5.51 -6.23 -13.66
CA LEU A 165 -5.21 -4.92 -13.09
C LEU A 165 -6.44 -4.42 -12.34
N LEU A 166 -6.33 -4.25 -11.04
CA LEU A 166 -7.42 -3.90 -10.13
C LEU A 166 -7.25 -2.46 -9.64
N GLY A 167 -8.13 -1.57 -10.06
CA GLY A 167 -8.16 -0.19 -9.57
C GLY A 167 -8.71 -0.13 -8.14
N ILE A 168 -8.00 0.57 -7.25
CA ILE A 168 -8.39 0.69 -5.85
C ILE A 168 -8.86 2.12 -5.57
N ASP A 169 -10.17 2.28 -5.45
CA ASP A 169 -10.80 3.55 -5.08
C ASP A 169 -11.06 3.62 -3.56
N SER A 170 -10.25 4.41 -2.87
CA SER A 170 -10.42 4.67 -1.43
C SER A 170 -11.30 5.89 -1.13
N VAL A 171 -11.70 6.65 -2.14
CA VAL A 171 -12.45 7.91 -1.98
C VAL A 171 -13.97 7.64 -2.02
N MET A 172 -14.43 6.97 -3.08
CA MET A 172 -15.85 6.74 -3.36
C MET A 172 -16.30 5.31 -3.03
N ALA A 173 -15.45 4.51 -2.38
CA ALA A 173 -15.79 3.14 -2.02
C ALA A 173 -17.11 3.09 -1.20
N PRO A 174 -18.04 2.17 -1.53
CA PRO A 174 -19.29 2.02 -0.83
C PRO A 174 -19.10 1.81 0.68
N LYS A 175 -20.04 2.30 1.49
CA LYS A 175 -19.96 2.20 2.97
C LYS A 175 -19.71 0.78 3.44
N ALA A 176 -20.41 -0.22 2.89
CA ALA A 176 -20.22 -1.62 3.28
C ALA A 176 -18.76 -2.12 3.04
N VAL A 177 -18.13 -1.71 1.93
CA VAL A 177 -16.73 -2.06 1.64
C VAL A 177 -15.78 -1.35 2.62
N ARG A 178 -16.09 -0.12 3.00
CA ARG A 178 -15.33 0.62 4.01
C ARG A 178 -15.44 -0.02 5.39
N GLU A 179 -16.64 -0.42 5.79
CA GLU A 179 -16.90 -1.12 7.05
C GLU A 179 -16.15 -2.45 7.11
N GLU A 180 -16.20 -3.25 6.02
CA GLU A 180 -15.44 -4.49 5.89
C GLU A 180 -13.92 -4.23 6.02
N ALA A 181 -13.38 -3.23 5.32
CA ALA A 181 -11.95 -2.92 5.39
C ALA A 181 -11.50 -2.50 6.79
N TRP A 182 -12.29 -1.68 7.52
CA TRP A 182 -11.98 -1.30 8.89
C TRP A 182 -12.10 -2.47 9.88
N ALA A 183 -13.07 -3.38 9.68
CA ALA A 183 -13.18 -4.61 10.46
C ALA A 183 -11.97 -5.52 10.23
N ARG A 184 -11.53 -5.67 8.97
CA ARG A 184 -10.33 -6.44 8.59
C ARG A 184 -9.05 -5.81 9.18
N LEU A 185 -8.90 -4.49 9.13
CA LEU A 185 -7.77 -3.79 9.78
C LEU A 185 -7.67 -4.13 11.26
N ALA A 186 -8.80 -4.18 11.98
CA ALA A 186 -8.84 -4.53 13.40
C ALA A 186 -8.36 -5.96 13.70
N GLN A 187 -8.45 -6.86 12.73
CA GLN A 187 -8.04 -8.26 12.86
C GLN A 187 -6.64 -8.50 12.31
N ASP A 188 -6.34 -7.90 11.13
CA ASP A 188 -5.22 -8.29 10.28
C ASP A 188 -4.03 -7.32 10.37
N LEU A 189 -4.17 -6.15 10.99
CA LEU A 189 -3.06 -5.23 11.24
C LEU A 189 -2.45 -5.50 12.62
N ASP A 190 -1.13 -5.68 12.65
CA ASP A 190 -0.37 -5.75 13.91
C ASP A 190 -0.17 -4.33 14.47
N ILE A 191 -0.70 -4.09 15.67
CA ILE A 191 -0.61 -2.78 16.33
C ILE A 191 0.84 -2.39 16.64
N ALA A 192 1.69 -3.34 17.03
CA ALA A 192 3.09 -3.04 17.30
C ALA A 192 3.82 -2.58 16.03
N LYS A 193 3.50 -3.19 14.89
CA LYS A 193 4.04 -2.74 13.59
C LYS A 193 3.48 -1.38 13.16
N LEU A 194 2.19 -1.13 13.42
CA LEU A 194 1.60 0.20 13.18
C LEU A 194 2.32 1.27 13.99
N GLU A 195 2.54 1.04 15.30
CA GLU A 195 3.23 1.99 16.16
C GLU A 195 4.70 2.23 15.72
N ALA A 196 5.38 1.19 15.27
CA ALA A 196 6.77 1.28 14.80
C ALA A 196 6.94 2.12 13.51
N MET A 197 5.86 2.36 12.76
CA MET A 197 5.92 3.18 11.54
C MET A 197 5.44 4.62 11.75
N VAL A 198 5.05 5.00 12.96
CA VAL A 198 4.48 6.32 13.27
C VAL A 198 5.51 7.25 13.90
N VAL A 199 5.51 8.48 13.44
CA VAL A 199 6.19 9.61 14.09
C VAL A 199 5.12 10.61 14.51
N ASP A 200 5.08 10.96 15.79
CA ASP A 200 4.22 12.03 16.29
C ASP A 200 4.90 13.39 16.14
N MET A 201 4.12 14.42 15.82
CA MET A 201 4.63 15.78 15.76
C MET A 201 3.57 16.81 16.17
N PRO A 202 3.98 17.99 16.64
CA PRO A 202 3.06 19.08 16.91
C PRO A 202 2.53 19.70 15.60
N LEU A 203 1.43 20.45 15.71
CA LEU A 203 0.82 21.14 14.56
C LEU A 203 1.80 22.08 13.84
N SER A 204 2.72 22.72 14.59
CA SER A 204 3.75 23.61 14.04
C SER A 204 4.71 22.92 13.04
N GLY A 205 4.89 21.60 13.15
CA GLY A 205 5.72 20.80 12.24
C GLY A 205 5.05 20.39 10.94
N ALA A 206 3.71 20.52 10.83
CA ALA A 206 2.94 19.94 9.71
C ALA A 206 3.34 20.52 8.33
N ALA A 207 3.64 21.82 8.26
CA ALA A 207 4.01 22.46 6.97
C ALA A 207 5.37 21.96 6.45
N SER A 208 6.37 21.78 7.33
CA SER A 208 7.66 21.23 6.91
C SER A 208 7.56 19.77 6.53
N ALA A 209 6.81 18.96 7.29
CA ALA A 209 6.55 17.57 6.95
C ALA A 209 5.86 17.40 5.59
N ALA A 210 4.92 18.28 5.25
CA ALA A 210 4.28 18.27 3.94
C ALA A 210 5.28 18.49 2.79
N ALA A 211 6.24 19.41 2.96
CA ALA A 211 7.32 19.63 1.99
C ALA A 211 8.24 18.40 1.85
N ASP A 212 8.54 17.72 2.96
CA ASP A 212 9.40 16.54 2.96
C ASP A 212 8.69 15.31 2.37
N ILE A 213 7.37 15.20 2.52
CA ILE A 213 6.55 14.17 1.84
C ILE A 213 6.67 14.33 0.31
N LEU A 214 6.56 15.55 -0.20
CA LEU A 214 6.67 15.82 -1.64
C LEU A 214 8.07 15.47 -2.20
N LYS A 215 9.11 15.56 -1.36
CA LYS A 215 10.48 15.14 -1.71
C LYS A 215 10.72 13.63 -1.55
N GLY A 216 9.72 12.86 -1.09
CA GLY A 216 9.85 11.43 -0.81
C GLY A 216 10.76 11.11 0.38
N GLN A 217 10.97 12.04 1.29
CA GLN A 217 11.88 11.89 2.45
C GLN A 217 11.19 11.29 3.68
N ILE A 218 9.87 11.24 3.69
CA ILE A 218 9.11 10.68 4.82
C ILE A 218 8.99 9.16 4.68
N ARG A 219 9.17 8.47 5.80
CA ARG A 219 8.93 7.04 5.97
C ARG A 219 7.66 6.81 6.78
N GLY A 220 6.89 5.79 6.44
CA GLY A 220 5.74 5.35 7.24
C GLY A 220 4.66 6.41 7.37
N ARG A 221 4.31 6.76 8.61
CA ARG A 221 3.19 7.63 8.96
C ARG A 221 3.61 8.76 9.90
N ILE A 222 3.00 9.91 9.71
CA ILE A 222 3.08 11.02 10.67
C ILE A 222 1.69 11.22 11.26
N VAL A 223 1.62 11.31 12.58
CA VAL A 223 0.42 11.73 13.30
C VAL A 223 0.68 13.11 13.91
N VAL A 224 -0.17 14.07 13.58
CA VAL A 224 -0.06 15.43 14.06
C VAL A 224 -0.95 15.59 15.30
N ASP A 225 -0.35 15.94 16.44
CA ASP A 225 -1.09 16.37 17.61
C ASP A 225 -1.47 17.85 17.45
N VAL A 226 -2.76 18.11 17.26
CA VAL A 226 -3.26 19.47 17.04
C VAL A 226 -3.34 20.31 18.33
N ASN A 227 -3.10 19.70 19.49
CA ASN A 227 -3.10 20.37 20.80
C ASN A 227 -1.69 20.60 21.35
N ALA A 228 -0.63 20.15 20.64
CA ALA A 228 0.76 20.31 21.04
C ALA A 228 1.49 21.38 20.22
#